data_7f6b2bd7ff172bb48d62f658b068b7e0
#
_entry.id   7f6b2bd7ff172bb48d62f658b068b7e0
#
_cell.length_a   1.000
_cell.length_b   1.000
_cell.length_c   1.000
_cell.angle_alpha   90.00
_cell.angle_beta   90.00
_cell.angle_gamma   90.00
#
_symmetry.space_group_name_H-M   'P 1'
#
loop_
_entity.id
_entity.type
_entity.pdbx_description
1 polymer ?
#
loop_
_entity_poly.entity_id
_entity_poly.type
_entity_poly.pdbx_seq_one_letter_code
_entity_poly.pdbx_strand_id
1 'polypeptide(L)'
;LKEGDIIDILATKSSVYGYFGIEGGFNIDKYNNSGSTLVRSAIGPNDGKNIKENQLIKSNFKNKNRTVNQLSYLSDNKDNTIRVLEGPQIGFFSSKTIKSFFERPFKISNNTDRMGIRLEGNEILSINSPNIPSEGIVKGSVQIPGDGNPIVLMVDHPTIGGYPKIATVILS
;
A
#
# COMPACT_ATOMS: atom_id res chain seq x y z
N LEU A 1 3.62 -17.81 -23.42
CA LEU A 1 4.26 -16.76 -24.21
C LEU A 1 5.37 -17.35 -25.06
N LYS A 2 5.53 -16.82 -26.26
CA LYS A 2 6.59 -17.17 -27.21
C LYS A 2 7.47 -15.94 -27.43
N GLU A 3 8.64 -16.14 -28.02
CA GLU A 3 9.48 -15.02 -28.46
C GLU A 3 8.68 -14.12 -29.43
N GLY A 4 8.71 -12.83 -29.19
CA GLY A 4 7.94 -11.82 -29.93
C GLY A 4 6.53 -11.53 -29.43
N ASP A 5 6.02 -12.30 -28.46
CA ASP A 5 4.71 -11.99 -27.84
C ASP A 5 4.79 -10.66 -27.06
N ILE A 6 3.74 -9.85 -27.21
CA ILE A 6 3.58 -8.59 -26.47
C ILE A 6 2.56 -8.83 -25.37
N ILE A 7 2.87 -8.35 -24.16
CA ILE A 7 1.94 -8.34 -23.03
C ILE A 7 1.59 -6.88 -22.76
N ASP A 8 0.31 -6.57 -22.84
CA ASP A 8 -0.22 -5.26 -22.44
C ASP A 8 -0.92 -5.41 -21.08
N ILE A 9 -0.41 -4.72 -20.07
CA ILE A 9 -0.98 -4.75 -18.71
C ILE A 9 -1.82 -3.49 -18.53
N LEU A 10 -3.12 -3.66 -18.74
CA LEU A 10 -4.08 -2.58 -18.58
C LEU A 10 -4.34 -2.25 -17.11
N ALA A 11 -4.99 -1.09 -16.88
CA ALA A 11 -5.42 -0.70 -15.56
C ALA A 11 -6.34 -1.75 -14.91
N THR A 12 -6.18 -1.97 -13.61
CA THR A 12 -7.05 -2.86 -12.85
C THR A 12 -8.44 -2.25 -12.71
N LYS A 13 -9.49 -3.10 -12.70
CA LYS A 13 -10.88 -2.64 -12.55
C LYS A 13 -11.30 -2.45 -11.09
N SER A 14 -10.71 -3.19 -10.17
CA SER A 14 -11.17 -3.29 -8.78
C SER A 14 -10.05 -3.18 -7.75
N SER A 15 -8.82 -2.95 -8.16
CA SER A 15 -7.66 -2.90 -7.27
C SER A 15 -6.71 -1.77 -7.67
N VAL A 16 -5.91 -1.29 -6.70
CA VAL A 16 -4.89 -0.26 -6.94
C VAL A 16 -3.58 -0.90 -7.45
N TYR A 17 -3.37 -2.20 -7.17
CA TYR A 17 -2.14 -2.91 -7.51
C TYR A 17 -2.43 -4.09 -8.43
N GLY A 18 -1.56 -4.31 -9.39
CA GLY A 18 -1.47 -5.50 -10.20
C GLY A 18 -0.14 -6.21 -9.97
N TYR A 19 -0.12 -7.51 -10.20
CA TYR A 19 1.09 -8.32 -10.07
C TYR A 19 1.36 -9.03 -11.39
N PHE A 20 2.59 -8.94 -11.84
CA PHE A 20 3.07 -9.68 -13.00
C PHE A 20 4.12 -10.68 -12.55
N GLY A 21 3.85 -11.95 -12.72
CA GLY A 21 4.73 -13.05 -12.36
C GLY A 21 5.07 -13.90 -13.56
N ILE A 22 6.28 -14.46 -13.58
CA ILE A 22 6.73 -15.44 -14.57
C ILE A 22 7.25 -16.67 -13.87
N GLU A 23 7.14 -17.82 -14.53
CA GLU A 23 7.72 -19.07 -14.04
C GLU A 23 9.24 -18.93 -13.87
N GLY A 24 9.77 -19.43 -12.74
CA GLY A 24 11.18 -19.28 -12.36
C GLY A 24 11.56 -17.91 -11.81
N GLY A 25 10.66 -16.93 -11.88
CA GLY A 25 10.88 -15.57 -11.38
C GLY A 25 11.82 -14.74 -12.26
N PHE A 26 11.91 -13.46 -11.93
CA PHE A 26 12.86 -12.53 -12.56
C PHE A 26 14.26 -12.69 -11.98
N ASN A 27 15.26 -12.62 -12.85
CA ASN A 27 16.67 -12.57 -12.44
C ASN A 27 17.02 -11.11 -12.11
N ILE A 28 16.97 -10.78 -10.84
CA ILE A 28 17.27 -9.45 -10.33
C ILE A 28 18.33 -9.50 -9.24
N ASP A 29 19.19 -8.51 -9.20
CA ASP A 29 20.12 -8.34 -8.10
C ASP A 29 19.34 -8.00 -6.82
N LYS A 30 19.68 -8.66 -5.72
CA LYS A 30 19.04 -8.42 -4.43
C LYS A 30 19.82 -7.39 -3.62
N TYR A 31 19.13 -6.49 -3.00
CA TYR A 31 19.68 -5.57 -2.00
C TYR A 31 19.32 -6.08 -0.59
N ASN A 32 20.31 -6.38 0.24
CA ASN A 32 20.10 -7.00 1.56
C ASN A 32 19.14 -8.21 1.53
N ASN A 33 19.31 -9.10 0.56
CA ASN A 33 18.45 -10.27 0.30
C ASN A 33 17.00 -9.94 -0.13
N SER A 34 16.65 -8.67 -0.35
CA SER A 34 15.35 -8.25 -0.85
C SER A 34 15.39 -7.95 -2.35
N GLY A 35 14.40 -8.45 -3.08
CA GLY A 35 14.13 -8.08 -4.47
C GLY A 35 13.20 -6.87 -4.61
N SER A 36 12.82 -6.24 -3.51
CA SER A 36 11.92 -5.08 -3.51
C SER A 36 12.69 -3.77 -3.75
N THR A 37 12.08 -2.86 -4.49
CA THR A 37 12.63 -1.52 -4.76
C THR A 37 11.81 -0.46 -4.05
N LEU A 38 12.46 0.35 -3.22
CA LEU A 38 11.88 1.54 -2.58
C LEU A 38 12.35 2.79 -3.35
N VAL A 39 11.59 3.16 -4.38
CA VAL A 39 11.96 4.22 -5.32
C VAL A 39 12.18 5.57 -4.64
N ARG A 40 11.36 5.89 -3.64
CA ARG A 40 11.45 7.17 -2.90
C ARG A 40 12.78 7.38 -2.21
N SER A 41 13.42 6.31 -1.77
CA SER A 41 14.74 6.35 -1.09
C SER A 41 15.88 5.91 -1.99
N ALA A 42 15.60 5.61 -3.27
CA ALA A 42 16.56 5.07 -4.23
C ALA A 42 17.29 3.82 -3.69
N ILE A 43 16.55 2.93 -3.01
CA ILE A 43 17.08 1.70 -2.41
C ILE A 43 16.47 0.47 -3.11
N GLY A 44 17.30 -0.52 -3.39
CA GLY A 44 16.89 -1.81 -3.94
C GLY A 44 17.40 -2.08 -5.35
N PRO A 45 16.92 -3.17 -5.98
CA PRO A 45 17.25 -3.50 -7.36
C PRO A 45 17.01 -2.36 -8.35
N ASN A 46 17.60 -2.46 -9.52
CA ASN A 46 17.47 -1.45 -10.58
C ASN A 46 17.95 -0.05 -10.13
N ASP A 47 19.03 0.01 -9.36
CA ASP A 47 19.56 1.26 -8.76
C ASP A 47 18.51 2.03 -7.94
N GLY A 48 17.57 1.34 -7.33
CA GLY A 48 16.47 1.95 -6.60
C GLY A 48 15.48 2.73 -7.47
N LYS A 49 15.40 2.44 -8.78
CA LYS A 49 14.56 3.17 -9.73
C LYS A 49 13.42 2.32 -10.27
N ASN A 50 12.41 2.98 -10.80
CA ASN A 50 11.35 2.32 -11.57
C ASN A 50 11.94 1.65 -12.83
N ILE A 51 11.28 0.58 -13.27
CA ILE A 51 11.53 -0.02 -14.58
C ILE A 51 11.21 1.02 -15.64
N LYS A 52 12.09 1.13 -16.63
CA LYS A 52 11.95 2.08 -17.74
C LYS A 52 11.41 1.37 -18.97
N GLU A 53 10.82 2.15 -19.86
CA GLU A 53 10.48 1.69 -21.20
C GLU A 53 11.72 1.12 -21.91
N ASN A 54 11.52 0.03 -22.66
CA ASN A 54 12.59 -0.71 -23.37
C ASN A 54 13.68 -1.31 -22.46
N GLN A 55 13.45 -1.39 -21.16
CA GLN A 55 14.38 -2.04 -20.25
C GLN A 55 14.27 -3.57 -20.36
N LEU A 56 15.38 -4.22 -20.63
CA LEU A 56 15.47 -5.69 -20.66
C LEU A 56 15.52 -6.23 -19.22
N ILE A 57 14.58 -7.10 -18.88
CA ILE A 57 14.55 -7.83 -17.60
C ILE A 57 14.76 -9.31 -17.89
N LYS A 58 15.80 -9.88 -17.31
CA LYS A 58 16.11 -11.31 -17.45
C LYS A 58 15.21 -12.16 -16.58
N SER A 59 14.89 -13.36 -17.02
CA SER A 59 14.20 -14.38 -16.20
C SER A 59 15.16 -15.48 -15.77
N ASN A 60 14.84 -16.16 -14.66
CA ASN A 60 15.52 -17.38 -14.22
C ASN A 60 14.93 -18.64 -14.87
N PHE A 61 14.05 -18.48 -15.86
CA PHE A 61 13.37 -19.59 -16.49
C PHE A 61 14.34 -20.52 -17.20
N LYS A 62 14.44 -21.75 -16.70
CA LYS A 62 15.23 -22.84 -17.30
C LYS A 62 14.23 -23.87 -17.81
N ASN A 63 13.79 -23.71 -19.03
CA ASN A 63 12.72 -24.53 -19.58
C ASN A 63 13.09 -26.00 -19.79
N LYS A 64 12.13 -26.93 -19.43
CA LYS A 64 11.99 -28.20 -20.15
C LYS A 64 10.54 -28.69 -20.28
N ASN A 65 9.59 -28.30 -19.44
CA ASN A 65 8.19 -28.77 -19.58
C ASN A 65 7.22 -27.63 -19.33
N ARG A 66 6.40 -27.31 -20.32
CA ARG A 66 5.32 -26.30 -20.19
C ARG A 66 4.16 -26.89 -19.38
N THR A 67 4.03 -26.51 -18.13
CA THR A 67 2.76 -26.62 -17.41
C THR A 67 2.04 -25.29 -17.47
N VAL A 68 0.83 -25.29 -18.01
CA VAL A 68 -0.04 -24.11 -17.92
C VAL A 68 -0.76 -24.23 -16.59
N ASN A 69 -0.38 -23.38 -15.64
CA ASN A 69 -1.09 -23.26 -14.36
C ASN A 69 -2.09 -22.10 -14.46
N GLN A 70 -3.36 -22.41 -14.32
CA GLN A 70 -4.38 -21.40 -14.14
C GLN A 70 -4.49 -21.10 -12.65
N LEU A 71 -4.17 -19.86 -12.24
CA LEU A 71 -4.50 -19.41 -10.91
C LEU A 71 -6.03 -19.27 -10.81
N SER A 72 -6.66 -20.04 -9.95
CA SER A 72 -8.04 -19.77 -9.57
C SER A 72 -8.05 -18.38 -8.94
N TYR A 73 -8.86 -17.48 -9.47
CA TYR A 73 -9.11 -16.18 -8.87
C TYR A 73 -9.52 -16.42 -7.41
N LEU A 74 -8.72 -15.92 -6.48
CA LEU A 74 -9.19 -15.75 -5.12
C LEU A 74 -10.35 -14.77 -5.27
N SER A 75 -11.57 -15.26 -5.02
CA SER A 75 -12.79 -14.47 -5.15
C SER A 75 -12.57 -13.13 -4.46
N ASP A 76 -12.84 -12.04 -5.17
CA ASP A 76 -12.95 -10.74 -4.54
C ASP A 76 -13.83 -10.93 -3.31
N ASN A 77 -13.26 -10.73 -2.14
CA ASN A 77 -14.06 -10.66 -0.93
C ASN A 77 -15.07 -9.55 -1.18
N LYS A 78 -16.31 -9.91 -1.43
CA LYS A 78 -17.41 -8.95 -1.66
C LYS A 78 -17.79 -8.20 -0.38
N ASP A 79 -17.09 -8.46 0.71
CA ASP A 79 -17.23 -7.72 1.94
C ASP A 79 -16.54 -6.36 1.80
N ASN A 80 -17.35 -5.33 1.62
CA ASN A 80 -16.88 -3.94 1.55
C ASN A 80 -16.61 -3.35 2.95
N THR A 81 -16.61 -4.17 3.99
CA THR A 81 -16.39 -3.77 5.37
C THR A 81 -14.91 -3.81 5.72
N ILE A 82 -14.36 -2.69 6.14
CA ILE A 82 -13.00 -2.62 6.68
C ILE A 82 -13.11 -2.57 8.21
N ARG A 83 -12.62 -3.63 8.85
CA ARG A 83 -12.61 -3.70 10.31
C ARG A 83 -11.39 -2.99 10.88
N VAL A 84 -11.60 -2.25 11.95
CA VAL A 84 -10.55 -1.48 12.63
C VAL A 84 -10.66 -1.66 14.15
N LEU A 85 -9.53 -1.51 14.84
CA LEU A 85 -9.46 -1.27 16.28
C LEU A 85 -9.28 0.22 16.52
N GLU A 86 -9.72 0.71 17.67
CA GLU A 86 -9.42 2.06 18.10
C GLU A 86 -7.91 2.27 18.21
N GLY A 87 -7.46 3.41 17.73
CA GLY A 87 -6.05 3.78 17.80
C GLY A 87 -5.63 4.25 19.19
N PRO A 88 -4.33 4.19 19.50
CA PRO A 88 -3.82 4.57 20.81
C PRO A 88 -4.07 6.04 21.18
N GLN A 89 -4.30 6.90 20.19
CA GLN A 89 -4.63 8.31 20.42
C GLN A 89 -6.10 8.62 20.13
N ILE A 90 -7.00 7.65 20.24
CA ILE A 90 -8.45 7.90 20.02
C ILE A 90 -8.98 9.03 20.92
N GLY A 91 -8.47 9.17 22.14
CA GLY A 91 -8.82 10.23 23.06
C GLY A 91 -8.38 11.65 22.63
N PHE A 92 -7.63 11.79 21.54
CA PHE A 92 -7.27 13.08 20.95
C PHE A 92 -8.41 13.65 20.08
N PHE A 93 -9.46 12.88 19.85
CA PHE A 93 -10.56 13.25 19.00
C PHE A 93 -11.85 13.32 19.81
N SER A 94 -12.69 14.34 19.51
CA SER A 94 -14.01 14.43 20.14
C SER A 94 -14.91 13.27 19.70
N SER A 95 -15.88 12.88 20.52
CA SER A 95 -16.86 11.84 20.16
C SER A 95 -17.60 12.18 18.84
N LYS A 96 -17.83 13.46 18.56
CA LYS A 96 -18.42 13.91 17.30
C LYS A 96 -17.48 13.64 16.12
N THR A 97 -16.18 13.90 16.28
CA THR A 97 -15.16 13.66 15.26
C THR A 97 -14.99 12.15 14.99
N ILE A 98 -14.93 11.35 16.06
CA ILE A 98 -14.85 9.88 15.96
C ILE A 98 -16.08 9.33 15.20
N LYS A 99 -17.28 9.75 15.59
CA LYS A 99 -18.50 9.36 14.89
C LYS A 99 -18.46 9.75 13.41
N SER A 100 -18.01 10.96 13.12
CA SER A 100 -17.88 11.46 11.74
C SER A 100 -16.90 10.65 10.91
N PHE A 101 -15.79 10.19 11.50
CA PHE A 101 -14.81 9.32 10.84
C PHE A 101 -15.43 8.00 10.39
N PHE A 102 -16.28 7.37 11.19
CA PHE A 102 -16.91 6.09 10.86
C PHE A 102 -18.15 6.20 9.96
N GLU A 103 -18.86 7.29 10.00
CA GLU A 103 -20.15 7.42 9.32
C GLU A 103 -20.08 8.14 7.97
N ARG A 104 -19.03 8.91 7.71
CA ARG A 104 -18.92 9.70 6.48
C ARG A 104 -17.97 9.04 5.48
N PRO A 105 -18.31 9.10 4.19
CA PRO A 105 -17.43 8.55 3.16
C PRO A 105 -16.18 9.42 2.98
N PHE A 106 -15.10 8.74 2.60
CA PHE A 106 -13.86 9.36 2.14
C PHE A 106 -13.59 8.98 0.69
N LYS A 107 -12.95 9.88 -0.02
CA LYS A 107 -12.40 9.64 -1.35
C LYS A 107 -10.92 9.30 -1.24
N ILE A 108 -10.47 8.32 -2.01
CA ILE A 108 -9.04 8.04 -2.13
C ILE A 108 -8.40 9.14 -2.97
N SER A 109 -7.37 9.77 -2.42
CA SER A 109 -6.61 10.83 -3.08
C SER A 109 -5.71 10.27 -4.18
N ASN A 110 -5.46 11.06 -5.20
CA ASN A 110 -4.46 10.76 -6.23
C ASN A 110 -3.02 10.73 -5.69
N ASN A 111 -2.78 11.29 -4.50
CA ASN A 111 -1.49 11.28 -3.82
C ASN A 111 -1.24 10.00 -2.98
N THR A 112 -1.99 8.95 -3.25
CA THR A 112 -1.83 7.63 -2.64
C THR A 112 -0.66 6.88 -3.26
N ASP A 113 0.16 6.24 -2.40
CA ASP A 113 1.30 5.42 -2.81
C ASP A 113 1.44 4.17 -1.91
N ARG A 114 2.53 3.43 -2.06
CA ARG A 114 2.82 2.24 -1.25
C ARG A 114 3.14 2.54 0.22
N MET A 115 3.39 3.78 0.58
CA MET A 115 3.59 4.21 1.97
C MET A 115 2.26 4.42 2.70
N GLY A 116 1.23 4.92 1.99
CA GLY A 116 -0.07 5.16 2.59
C GLY A 116 -1.16 5.57 1.61
N ILE A 117 -2.37 5.15 1.91
CA ILE A 117 -3.58 5.59 1.22
C ILE A 117 -4.03 6.89 1.89
N ARG A 118 -3.98 7.98 1.14
CA ARG A 118 -4.46 9.28 1.59
C ARG A 118 -5.94 9.41 1.29
N LEU A 119 -6.70 9.81 2.31
CA LEU A 119 -8.15 9.98 2.21
C LEU A 119 -8.48 11.47 2.23
N GLU A 120 -9.42 11.87 1.38
CA GLU A 120 -9.95 13.23 1.27
C GLU A 120 -11.44 13.23 1.58
N GLY A 121 -11.92 14.25 2.26
CA GLY A 121 -13.34 14.38 2.57
C GLY A 121 -13.61 15.20 3.82
N ASN A 122 -14.26 14.61 4.79
CA ASN A 122 -14.54 15.26 6.05
C ASN A 122 -13.28 15.39 6.90
N GLU A 123 -12.91 16.59 7.26
CA GLU A 123 -11.72 16.84 8.11
C GLU A 123 -11.90 16.23 9.50
N ILE A 124 -10.92 15.43 9.89
CA ILE A 124 -10.86 14.77 11.20
C ILE A 124 -9.86 15.54 12.07
N LEU A 125 -10.34 16.58 12.74
CA LEU A 125 -9.47 17.43 13.53
C LEU A 125 -9.27 16.89 14.95
N SER A 126 -8.03 16.90 15.40
CA SER A 126 -7.68 16.61 16.79
C SER A 126 -8.09 17.79 17.70
N ILE A 127 -8.54 17.49 18.91
CA ILE A 127 -8.79 18.49 19.96
C ILE A 127 -7.50 18.89 20.68
N ASN A 128 -6.43 18.13 20.49
CA ASN A 128 -5.08 18.39 21.01
C ASN A 128 -4.15 18.78 19.85
N SER A 129 -2.85 18.85 20.14
CA SER A 129 -1.85 19.04 19.10
C SER A 129 -1.97 17.95 18.01
N PRO A 130 -1.95 18.30 16.72
CA PRO A 130 -1.91 17.33 15.65
C PRO A 130 -0.53 16.64 15.54
N ASN A 131 0.46 17.09 16.28
CA ASN A 131 1.78 16.51 16.35
C ASN A 131 2.00 15.90 17.75
N ILE A 132 2.48 14.67 17.76
CA ILE A 132 2.89 13.93 18.96
C ILE A 132 4.38 13.57 18.86
N PRO A 133 5.06 13.24 19.94
CA PRO A 133 6.38 12.62 19.86
C PRO A 133 6.35 11.43 18.92
N SER A 134 7.37 11.30 18.08
CA SER A 134 7.45 10.16 17.15
C SER A 134 7.51 8.85 17.91
N GLU A 135 6.63 7.94 17.54
CA GLU A 135 6.54 6.60 18.14
C GLU A 135 6.44 5.53 17.05
N GLY A 136 6.65 4.27 17.43
CA GLY A 136 6.51 3.13 16.50
C GLY A 136 5.12 3.09 15.88
N ILE A 137 5.06 2.86 14.57
CA ILE A 137 3.81 2.72 13.83
C ILE A 137 3.79 1.40 13.08
N VAL A 138 2.60 0.89 12.81
CA VAL A 138 2.41 -0.39 12.12
C VAL A 138 1.57 -0.20 10.86
N LYS A 139 1.71 -1.13 9.92
CA LYS A 139 0.83 -1.21 8.77
C LYS A 139 -0.64 -1.24 9.20
N GLY A 140 -1.48 -0.49 8.52
CA GLY A 140 -2.90 -0.36 8.85
C GLY A 140 -3.22 0.76 9.85
N SER A 141 -2.22 1.38 10.51
CA SER A 141 -2.47 2.56 11.33
C SER A 141 -3.08 3.69 10.51
N VAL A 142 -4.12 4.33 11.04
CA VAL A 142 -4.77 5.48 10.43
C VAL A 142 -4.31 6.74 11.15
N GLN A 143 -3.36 7.43 10.58
CA GLN A 143 -2.80 8.67 11.09
C GLN A 143 -3.62 9.88 10.66
N ILE A 144 -3.75 10.85 11.54
CA ILE A 144 -4.44 12.12 11.28
C ILE A 144 -3.44 13.28 11.37
N PRO A 145 -2.90 13.76 10.24
CA PRO A 145 -2.10 14.98 10.22
C PRO A 145 -2.91 16.24 10.55
N GLY A 146 -2.22 17.37 10.63
CA GLY A 146 -2.84 18.64 11.00
C GLY A 146 -3.89 19.20 10.02
N ASP A 147 -3.87 18.71 8.77
CA ASP A 147 -4.89 19.03 7.76
C ASP A 147 -6.18 18.22 7.91
N GLY A 148 -6.24 17.29 8.86
CA GLY A 148 -7.41 16.46 9.14
C GLY A 148 -7.71 15.37 8.10
N ASN A 149 -6.84 15.16 7.12
CA ASN A 149 -7.02 14.13 6.10
C ASN A 149 -6.38 12.80 6.53
N PRO A 150 -7.17 11.73 6.72
CA PRO A 150 -6.62 10.48 7.21
C PRO A 150 -5.62 9.82 6.23
N ILE A 151 -4.59 9.20 6.78
CA ILE A 151 -3.61 8.40 6.03
C ILE A 151 -3.61 6.99 6.59
N VAL A 152 -4.04 6.02 5.78
CA VAL A 152 -3.96 4.59 6.13
C VAL A 152 -2.61 4.05 5.70
N LEU A 153 -1.77 3.66 6.66
CA LEU A 153 -0.41 3.23 6.38
C LEU A 153 -0.36 1.87 5.68
N MET A 154 0.43 1.81 4.62
CA MET A 154 0.59 0.65 3.76
C MET A 154 1.93 -0.06 4.01
N VAL A 155 2.35 -0.94 3.10
CA VAL A 155 3.50 -1.86 3.30
C VAL A 155 4.84 -1.14 3.44
N ASP A 156 5.02 -0.02 2.73
CA ASP A 156 6.27 0.75 2.71
C ASP A 156 6.24 1.94 3.68
N HIS A 157 5.32 1.91 4.67
CA HIS A 157 5.22 2.99 5.66
C HIS A 157 6.54 3.19 6.44
N PRO A 158 6.80 4.38 6.98
CA PRO A 158 7.94 4.59 7.86
C PRO A 158 7.77 3.79 9.16
N THR A 159 8.88 3.49 9.84
CA THR A 159 8.85 2.73 11.09
C THR A 159 8.38 3.54 12.29
N ILE A 160 8.49 4.85 12.21
CA ILE A 160 8.05 5.81 13.24
C ILE A 160 7.21 6.91 12.61
N GLY A 161 6.33 7.51 13.41
CA GLY A 161 5.48 8.63 12.98
C GLY A 161 5.05 9.48 14.17
N GLY A 162 4.80 10.76 13.88
CA GLY A 162 4.48 11.79 14.86
C GLY A 162 3.05 12.35 14.72
N TYR A 163 2.13 11.63 14.10
CA TYR A 163 0.72 12.02 14.03
C TYR A 163 -0.16 11.11 14.89
N PRO A 164 -1.22 11.65 15.53
CA PRO A 164 -2.15 10.84 16.31
C PRO A 164 -2.84 9.79 15.42
N LYS A 165 -3.00 8.59 15.96
CA LYS A 165 -3.66 7.47 15.31
C LYS A 165 -5.08 7.31 15.85
N ILE A 166 -6.08 7.49 14.99
CA ILE A 166 -7.49 7.33 15.34
C ILE A 166 -7.92 5.86 15.34
N ALA A 167 -7.33 5.05 14.45
CA ALA A 167 -7.70 3.65 14.26
C ALA A 167 -6.51 2.84 13.73
N THR A 168 -6.65 1.51 13.75
CA THR A 168 -5.76 0.59 13.05
C THR A 168 -6.58 -0.48 12.34
N VAL A 169 -6.38 -0.63 11.04
CA VAL A 169 -7.02 -1.67 10.21
C VAL A 169 -6.49 -3.03 10.65
N ILE A 170 -7.40 -3.97 10.88
CA ILE A 170 -7.06 -5.35 11.22
C ILE A 170 -7.27 -6.27 10.02
N LEU A 171 -6.41 -7.26 9.90
CA LEU A 171 -6.61 -8.35 8.94
C LEU A 171 -7.79 -9.22 9.39
N SER A 172 -8.63 -9.58 8.46
CA SER A 172 -9.73 -10.51 8.66
C SER A 172 -9.24 -11.94 8.56
#